data_f0b7c213b6890b5c7c690e9c3932abc4
#
_entry.id   f0b7c213b6890b5c7c690e9c3932abc4
#
_cell.length_a   1.000
_cell.length_b   1.000
_cell.length_c   1.000
_cell.angle_alpha   90.00
_cell.angle_beta   90.00
_cell.angle_gamma   90.00
#
_symmetry.space_group_name_H-M   'P 1'
#
loop_
_entity.id
_entity.type
_entity.pdbx_description
1 polymer ?
#
loop_
_entity_poly.entity_id
_entity_poly.type
_entity_poly.pdbx_seq_one_letter_code
_entity_poly.pdbx_strand_id
1 'polypeptide(L)'
;MLDRGRTQNSTIEVTPTASGFGAVVTGLDLARPLPDRAMDEVRQAWADHGVLSFPDQPLSLDQLEAVTLQFGPFGVDPFIAPMPGRPNVLELRREPDEKATNFGAGWHSDWSFQPVPPAATLLHGQVHSPAIIPDQQGVPGP
;
A
#
# COMPACT_ATOMS: atom_id res chain seq x y z
N MET A 1 31.03 14.79 -9.46
CA MET A 1 30.47 14.43 -8.13
C MET A 1 29.50 15.54 -7.80
N LEU A 2 28.23 15.38 -8.23
CA LEU A 2 27.20 16.38 -8.03
C LEU A 2 26.46 16.02 -6.75
N ASP A 3 26.73 16.79 -5.70
CA ASP A 3 25.95 16.85 -4.48
C ASP A 3 24.51 17.21 -4.86
N ARG A 4 23.61 16.21 -4.84
CA ARG A 4 22.17 16.47 -4.97
C ARG A 4 21.72 17.05 -3.63
N GLY A 5 21.70 18.37 -3.59
CA GLY A 5 21.29 19.17 -2.46
C GLY A 5 20.10 18.55 -1.72
N ARG A 6 20.34 18.20 -0.46
CA ARG A 6 19.36 17.83 0.53
C ARG A 6 18.32 18.96 0.55
N THR A 7 17.15 18.70 -0.01
CA THR A 7 16.05 19.67 -0.01
C THR A 7 15.65 19.88 1.45
N GLN A 8 16.12 20.98 2.03
CA GLN A 8 15.75 21.41 3.37
C GLN A 8 14.23 21.62 3.37
N ASN A 9 13.51 20.85 4.19
CA ASN A 9 12.07 20.88 4.44
C ASN A 9 11.22 19.79 3.77
N SER A 10 11.68 18.54 3.69
CA SER A 10 10.77 17.42 3.46
C SER A 10 9.77 17.33 4.63
N THR A 11 8.48 17.13 4.32
CA THR A 11 7.43 16.93 5.32
C THR A 11 7.31 15.46 5.71
N ILE A 12 7.97 14.55 4.98
CA ILE A 12 7.94 13.10 5.19
C ILE A 12 9.36 12.56 5.34
N GLU A 13 9.48 11.42 6.00
CA GLU A 13 10.69 10.63 6.05
C GLU A 13 10.49 9.34 5.25
N VAL A 14 11.40 9.07 4.31
CA VAL A 14 11.37 7.90 3.42
C VAL A 14 12.59 7.04 3.71
N THR A 15 12.38 5.83 4.20
CA THR A 15 13.43 4.87 4.50
C THR A 15 13.34 3.67 3.54
N PRO A 16 14.26 3.53 2.59
CA PRO A 16 14.29 2.36 1.70
C PRO A 16 14.45 1.06 2.48
N THR A 17 13.83 -0.02 2.01
CA THR A 17 14.03 -1.36 2.59
C THR A 17 15.41 -1.90 2.28
N ALA A 18 15.89 -2.85 3.07
CA ALA A 18 17.18 -3.49 2.86
C ALA A 18 17.28 -4.28 1.53
N SER A 19 16.16 -4.71 0.98
CA SER A 19 16.10 -5.40 -0.33
C SER A 19 16.32 -4.46 -1.52
N GLY A 20 16.31 -3.14 -1.32
CA GLY A 20 16.39 -2.15 -2.40
C GLY A 20 15.07 -1.95 -3.16
N PHE A 21 14.01 -2.67 -2.81
CA PHE A 21 12.66 -2.52 -3.37
C PHE A 21 11.67 -2.20 -2.26
N GLY A 22 10.91 -1.11 -2.44
CA GLY A 22 9.99 -0.60 -1.43
C GLY A 22 10.64 0.35 -0.42
N ALA A 23 9.83 1.14 0.25
CA ALA A 23 10.23 2.04 1.31
C ALA A 23 9.18 2.17 2.40
N VAL A 24 9.63 2.50 3.60
CA VAL A 24 8.78 2.89 4.73
C VAL A 24 8.69 4.41 4.74
N VAL A 25 7.46 4.92 4.85
CA VAL A 25 7.17 6.36 4.90
C VAL A 25 6.60 6.70 6.27
N THR A 26 7.21 7.66 6.95
CA THR A 26 6.77 8.16 8.25
C THR A 26 6.61 9.69 8.23
N GLY A 27 6.10 10.26 9.32
CA GLY A 27 5.87 11.71 9.42
C GLY A 27 4.54 12.18 8.84
N LEU A 28 3.63 11.25 8.48
CA LEU A 28 2.30 11.53 7.96
C LEU A 28 1.20 10.99 8.89
N ASP A 29 0.06 11.66 8.86
CA ASP A 29 -1.21 11.19 9.41
C ASP A 29 -2.19 11.03 8.24
N LEU A 30 -2.36 9.79 7.76
CA LEU A 30 -3.24 9.47 6.65
C LEU A 30 -4.74 9.55 7.01
N ALA A 31 -5.06 9.69 8.30
CA ALA A 31 -6.43 9.94 8.74
C ALA A 31 -6.95 11.34 8.35
N ARG A 32 -6.07 12.21 7.84
CA ARG A 32 -6.36 13.57 7.40
C ARG A 32 -5.96 13.77 5.95
N PRO A 33 -6.61 14.68 5.21
CA PRO A 33 -6.15 15.06 3.88
C PRO A 33 -4.70 15.56 3.93
N LEU A 34 -3.85 14.96 3.11
CA LEU A 34 -2.46 15.39 2.99
C LEU A 34 -2.38 16.69 2.18
N PRO A 35 -1.55 17.66 2.59
CA PRO A 35 -1.25 18.83 1.77
C PRO A 35 -0.64 18.41 0.42
N ASP A 36 -0.87 19.20 -0.64
CA ASP A 36 -0.37 18.92 -2.00
C ASP A 36 1.12 18.57 -2.01
N ARG A 37 1.92 19.35 -1.28
CA ARG A 37 3.36 19.10 -1.17
C ARG A 37 3.69 17.71 -0.60
N ALA A 38 3.00 17.29 0.45
CA ALA A 38 3.20 15.97 1.04
C ALA A 38 2.78 14.86 0.06
N MET A 39 1.68 15.06 -0.66
CA MET A 39 1.24 14.14 -1.72
C MET A 39 2.26 14.05 -2.87
N ASP A 40 2.87 15.15 -3.26
CA ASP A 40 3.91 15.14 -4.29
C ASP A 40 5.15 14.39 -3.82
N GLU A 41 5.57 14.58 -2.57
CA GLU A 41 6.67 13.82 -1.96
C GLU A 41 6.34 12.31 -1.88
N VAL A 42 5.11 11.94 -1.51
CA VAL A 42 4.64 10.54 -1.50
C VAL A 42 4.64 9.94 -2.91
N ARG A 43 4.12 10.67 -3.91
CA ARG A 43 4.12 10.20 -5.30
C ARG A 43 5.53 10.01 -5.84
N GLN A 44 6.45 10.92 -5.49
CA GLN A 44 7.86 10.77 -5.88
C GLN A 44 8.49 9.56 -5.22
N ALA A 45 8.29 9.36 -3.91
CA ALA A 45 8.77 8.19 -3.20
C ALA A 45 8.19 6.89 -3.80
N TRP A 46 6.91 6.89 -4.17
CA TRP A 46 6.30 5.74 -4.83
C TRP A 46 6.93 5.45 -6.21
N ALA A 47 7.17 6.47 -7.01
CA ALA A 47 7.84 6.32 -8.30
C ALA A 47 9.27 5.77 -8.15
N ASP A 48 9.98 6.18 -7.09
CA ASP A 48 11.36 5.75 -6.84
C ASP A 48 11.47 4.34 -6.27
N HIS A 49 10.47 3.88 -5.49
CA HIS A 49 10.55 2.64 -4.72
C HIS A 49 9.53 1.56 -5.11
N GLY A 50 8.50 1.89 -5.88
CA GLY A 50 7.46 0.97 -6.37
C GLY A 50 6.41 0.57 -5.33
N VAL A 51 6.81 0.31 -4.09
CA VAL A 51 5.91 -0.01 -2.97
C VAL A 51 6.23 0.87 -1.78
N LEU A 52 5.19 1.43 -1.15
CA LEU A 52 5.33 2.19 0.09
C LEU A 52 4.55 1.53 1.23
N SER A 53 5.15 1.51 2.40
CA SER A 53 4.52 1.09 3.65
C SER A 53 4.38 2.29 4.58
N PHE A 54 3.20 2.44 5.17
CA PHE A 54 2.88 3.50 6.11
C PHE A 54 2.50 2.86 7.45
N PRO A 55 3.44 2.68 8.38
CA PRO A 55 3.16 2.05 9.67
C PRO A 55 2.25 2.91 10.53
N ASP A 56 1.56 2.26 11.47
CA ASP A 56 0.78 2.90 12.53
C ASP A 56 -0.29 3.89 12.03
N GLN A 57 -1.02 3.51 10.97
CA GLN A 57 -2.10 4.28 10.39
C GLN A 57 -3.47 3.63 10.68
N PRO A 58 -4.07 3.85 11.85
CA PRO A 58 -5.39 3.31 12.17
C PRO A 58 -6.47 4.12 11.44
N LEU A 59 -6.86 3.67 10.26
CA LEU A 59 -7.85 4.35 9.43
C LEU A 59 -9.24 3.75 9.60
N SER A 60 -10.26 4.60 9.71
CA SER A 60 -11.63 4.18 9.41
C SER A 60 -11.80 3.95 7.90
N LEU A 61 -12.89 3.27 7.50
CA LEU A 61 -13.17 3.06 6.07
C LEU A 61 -13.37 4.39 5.33
N ASP A 62 -13.98 5.39 5.97
CA ASP A 62 -14.12 6.73 5.37
C ASP A 62 -12.76 7.39 5.11
N GLN A 63 -11.83 7.24 6.07
CA GLN A 63 -10.48 7.76 5.93
C GLN A 63 -9.67 7.00 4.88
N LEU A 64 -9.82 5.68 4.79
CA LEU A 64 -9.20 4.87 3.73
C LEU A 64 -9.70 5.30 2.36
N GLU A 65 -11.00 5.49 2.16
CA GLU A 65 -11.55 5.99 0.90
C GLU A 65 -11.06 7.41 0.60
N ALA A 66 -11.00 8.28 1.61
CA ALA A 66 -10.53 9.67 1.44
C ALA A 66 -9.05 9.75 1.03
N VAL A 67 -8.17 8.99 1.66
CA VAL A 67 -6.75 8.96 1.28
C VAL A 67 -6.56 8.32 -0.10
N THR A 68 -7.33 7.28 -0.42
CA THR A 68 -7.28 6.64 -1.75
C THR A 68 -7.59 7.63 -2.85
N LEU A 69 -8.61 8.47 -2.67
CA LEU A 69 -8.99 9.51 -3.65
C LEU A 69 -7.90 10.57 -3.88
N GLN A 70 -6.98 10.77 -2.94
CA GLN A 70 -5.84 11.65 -3.16
C GLN A 70 -4.81 11.07 -4.14
N PHE A 71 -4.75 9.74 -4.28
CA PHE A 71 -3.92 9.07 -5.31
C PHE A 71 -4.59 9.08 -6.68
N GLY A 72 -5.91 8.97 -6.74
CA GLY A 72 -6.66 8.95 -7.99
C GLY A 72 -8.10 8.45 -7.83
N PRO A 73 -8.87 8.37 -8.91
CA PRO A 73 -10.22 7.82 -8.86
C PRO A 73 -10.20 6.34 -8.50
N PHE A 74 -11.29 5.85 -7.91
CA PHE A 74 -11.42 4.43 -7.63
C PHE A 74 -11.42 3.58 -8.92
N GLY A 75 -10.74 2.46 -8.86
CA GLY A 75 -10.84 1.39 -9.86
C GLY A 75 -12.09 0.54 -9.66
N VAL A 76 -12.29 -0.40 -10.58
CA VAL A 76 -13.38 -1.39 -10.51
C VAL A 76 -12.75 -2.77 -10.42
N ASP A 77 -13.11 -3.52 -9.37
CA ASP A 77 -12.79 -4.94 -9.26
C ASP A 77 -13.94 -5.79 -9.85
N PRO A 78 -13.72 -6.57 -10.90
CA PRO A 78 -14.75 -7.42 -11.48
C PRO A 78 -14.90 -8.77 -10.78
N PHE A 79 -14.04 -9.13 -9.83
CA PHE A 79 -13.97 -10.46 -9.24
C PHE A 79 -14.45 -10.54 -7.79
N ILE A 80 -14.22 -9.49 -7.01
CA ILE A 80 -14.53 -9.46 -5.59
C ILE A 80 -15.70 -8.52 -5.35
N ALA A 81 -16.72 -9.00 -4.63
CA ALA A 81 -17.83 -8.16 -4.24
C ALA A 81 -17.37 -7.12 -3.21
N PRO A 82 -17.75 -5.86 -3.38
CA PRO A 82 -17.42 -4.83 -2.40
C PRO A 82 -18.16 -5.06 -1.07
N MET A 83 -17.66 -4.43 -0.02
CA MET A 83 -18.33 -4.45 1.28
C MET A 83 -19.72 -3.82 1.20
N PRO A 84 -20.71 -4.33 1.97
CA PRO A 84 -22.04 -3.74 2.03
C PRO A 84 -21.98 -2.23 2.37
N GLY A 85 -22.58 -1.40 1.53
CA GLY A 85 -22.57 0.06 1.70
C GLY A 85 -21.25 0.76 1.38
N ARG A 86 -20.23 0.03 0.86
CA ARG A 86 -18.90 0.54 0.52
C ARG A 86 -18.45 0.03 -0.85
N PRO A 87 -18.97 0.61 -1.94
CA PRO A 87 -18.72 0.08 -3.29
C PRO A 87 -17.24 0.11 -3.74
N ASN A 88 -16.38 0.85 -3.04
CA ASN A 88 -14.98 1.01 -3.38
C ASN A 88 -14.03 0.28 -2.41
N VAL A 89 -14.57 -0.44 -1.44
CA VAL A 89 -13.78 -1.17 -0.44
C VAL A 89 -14.05 -2.66 -0.54
N LEU A 90 -12.99 -3.43 -0.68
CA LEU A 90 -13.04 -4.89 -0.70
C LEU A 90 -12.52 -5.43 0.63
N GLU A 91 -13.18 -6.42 1.20
CA GLU A 91 -12.68 -7.12 2.38
C GLU A 91 -11.98 -8.41 1.95
N LEU A 92 -10.70 -8.53 2.32
CA LEU A 92 -9.95 -9.78 2.21
C LEU A 92 -9.76 -10.34 3.61
N ARG A 93 -10.53 -11.37 3.93
CA ARG A 93 -10.48 -12.03 5.24
C ARG A 93 -9.99 -13.45 5.08
N ARG A 94 -9.18 -13.88 6.02
CA ARG A 94 -8.71 -15.26 6.12
C ARG A 94 -8.85 -15.74 7.55
N GLU A 95 -9.41 -16.93 7.70
CA GLU A 95 -9.51 -17.59 9.00
C GLU A 95 -8.27 -18.46 9.26
N PRO A 96 -7.84 -18.64 10.53
CA PRO A 96 -6.64 -19.39 10.86
C PRO A 96 -6.65 -20.87 10.43
N ASP A 97 -7.85 -21.46 10.32
CA ASP A 97 -8.07 -22.86 9.93
C ASP A 97 -8.43 -23.04 8.46
N GLU A 98 -8.46 -21.97 7.70
CA GLU A 98 -8.77 -22.00 6.27
C GLU A 98 -7.65 -22.67 5.48
N LYS A 99 -8.03 -23.71 4.70
CA LYS A 99 -7.10 -24.50 3.86
C LYS A 99 -7.10 -24.05 2.39
N ALA A 100 -7.93 -23.07 2.04
CA ALA A 100 -7.98 -22.56 0.67
C ALA A 100 -6.65 -21.90 0.26
N THR A 101 -6.35 -21.94 -1.03
CA THR A 101 -5.22 -21.19 -1.59
C THR A 101 -5.42 -19.72 -1.36
N ASN A 102 -4.38 -19.02 -0.94
CA ASN A 102 -4.44 -17.57 -0.72
C ASN A 102 -4.82 -16.86 -2.02
N PHE A 103 -5.71 -15.88 -1.89
CA PHE A 103 -5.93 -14.93 -2.98
C PHE A 103 -4.59 -14.26 -3.34
N GLY A 104 -4.27 -14.26 -4.63
CA GLY A 104 -3.01 -13.68 -5.11
C GLY A 104 -1.74 -14.47 -4.78
N ALA A 105 -1.84 -15.76 -4.41
CA ALA A 105 -0.68 -16.58 -4.01
C ALA A 105 0.33 -16.86 -5.13
N GLY A 106 -0.05 -16.71 -6.39
CA GLY A 106 0.85 -16.86 -7.55
C GLY A 106 1.41 -15.51 -8.01
N TRP A 107 2.53 -15.54 -8.75
CA TRP A 107 3.02 -14.34 -9.42
C TRP A 107 1.97 -13.83 -10.42
N HIS A 108 1.60 -12.57 -10.30
CA HIS A 108 0.60 -11.92 -11.14
C HIS A 108 0.90 -10.41 -11.23
N SER A 109 0.22 -9.75 -12.16
CA SER A 109 0.13 -8.30 -12.19
C SER A 109 -1.31 -7.88 -11.96
N ASP A 110 -1.53 -6.91 -11.07
CA ASP A 110 -2.86 -6.41 -10.77
C ASP A 110 -3.43 -5.66 -11.97
N TRP A 111 -4.67 -6.02 -12.35
CA TRP A 111 -5.53 -5.29 -13.29
C TRP A 111 -4.95 -5.00 -14.68
N SER A 112 -3.81 -5.57 -15.07
CA SER A 112 -3.14 -5.33 -16.34
C SER A 112 -4.00 -5.69 -17.57
N PHE A 113 -5.07 -6.47 -17.39
CA PHE A 113 -6.04 -6.85 -18.42
C PHE A 113 -7.11 -5.76 -18.67
N GLN A 114 -7.22 -4.75 -17.83
CA GLN A 114 -8.20 -3.68 -18.00
C GLN A 114 -7.70 -2.66 -19.04
N PRO A 115 -8.59 -2.07 -19.86
CA PRO A 115 -8.22 -1.02 -20.81
C PRO A 115 -7.62 0.23 -20.12
N VAL A 116 -8.07 0.51 -18.89
CA VAL A 116 -7.53 1.55 -18.02
C VAL A 116 -7.31 0.93 -16.63
N PRO A 117 -6.13 0.36 -16.40
CA PRO A 117 -5.83 -0.23 -15.10
C PRO A 117 -5.72 0.86 -14.02
N PRO A 118 -6.09 0.57 -12.77
CA PRO A 118 -5.85 1.48 -11.66
C PRO A 118 -4.35 1.73 -11.48
N ALA A 119 -4.00 2.92 -11.03
CA ALA A 119 -2.60 3.31 -10.86
C ALA A 119 -1.93 2.58 -9.70
N ALA A 120 -2.70 2.21 -8.66
CA ALA A 120 -2.20 1.54 -7.47
C ALA A 120 -3.29 0.70 -6.80
N THR A 121 -2.86 -0.21 -5.93
CA THR A 121 -3.70 -0.93 -4.95
C THR A 121 -3.30 -0.48 -3.55
N LEU A 122 -4.25 -0.03 -2.74
CA LEU A 122 -4.05 0.32 -1.35
C LEU A 122 -4.55 -0.81 -0.46
N LEU A 123 -3.70 -1.33 0.40
CA LEU A 123 -4.03 -2.37 1.37
C LEU A 123 -3.96 -1.81 2.78
N HIS A 124 -5.03 -1.95 3.56
CA HIS A 124 -5.08 -1.54 4.96
C HIS A 124 -5.27 -2.76 5.85
N GLY A 125 -4.25 -3.10 6.63
CA GLY A 125 -4.30 -4.21 7.58
C GLY A 125 -5.14 -3.85 8.81
N GLN A 126 -6.23 -4.58 9.06
CA GLN A 126 -7.13 -4.38 10.20
C GLN A 126 -6.81 -5.32 11.36
N VAL A 127 -6.53 -6.59 11.05
CA VAL A 127 -6.24 -7.62 12.03
C VAL A 127 -5.02 -8.40 11.58
N HIS A 128 -4.03 -8.50 12.43
CA HIS A 128 -2.86 -9.32 12.20
C HIS A 128 -2.85 -10.49 13.18
N SER A 129 -2.68 -11.70 12.68
CA SER A 129 -2.34 -12.83 13.57
C SER A 129 -0.88 -12.69 13.98
N PRO A 130 -0.55 -12.62 15.28
CA PRO A 130 0.85 -12.52 15.72
C PRO A 130 1.69 -13.76 15.36
N ALA A 131 1.07 -14.80 14.85
CA ALA A 131 1.69 -16.12 14.68
C ALA A 131 2.29 -16.37 13.28
N ILE A 132 2.22 -15.44 12.32
CA ILE A 132 2.72 -15.69 10.97
C ILE A 132 3.55 -14.51 10.46
N ILE A 133 4.63 -14.20 11.15
CA ILE A 133 5.84 -13.72 10.49
C ILE A 133 6.82 -14.89 10.60
N PRO A 134 6.98 -15.72 9.57
CA PRO A 134 8.14 -16.59 9.54
C PRO A 134 9.34 -15.67 9.59
N ASP A 135 10.23 -15.91 10.55
CA ASP A 135 11.56 -15.35 10.55
C ASP A 135 12.10 -15.40 9.10
N GLN A 136 12.30 -14.24 8.50
CA GLN A 136 12.77 -14.14 7.10
C GLN A 136 14.24 -14.56 6.97
N GLN A 137 14.74 -15.37 7.88
CA GLN A 137 16.03 -16.02 7.78
C GLN A 137 15.86 -17.39 7.12
N GLY A 138 16.02 -17.43 5.82
CA GLY A 138 16.25 -18.67 5.09
C GLY A 138 15.20 -19.11 4.10
N VAL A 139 14.88 -18.28 3.11
CA VAL A 139 14.43 -18.80 1.81
C VAL A 139 15.70 -19.02 0.97
N PRO A 140 16.10 -20.29 0.72
CA PRO A 140 17.16 -20.54 -0.27
C PRO A 140 16.63 -20.06 -1.61
N GLY A 141 17.37 -19.18 -2.26
CA GLY A 141 17.11 -18.83 -3.65
C GLY A 141 17.20 -20.06 -4.55
N PRO A 142 16.59 -20.00 -5.76
CA PRO A 142 16.64 -21.07 -6.74
C PRO A 142 18.05 -21.37 -7.20
#